data_c35eacf820aa196daec00bee47c712c2
#
_entry.id   c35eacf820aa196daec00bee47c712c2
#
_cell.length_a   1.000
_cell.length_b   1.000
_cell.length_c   1.000
_cell.angle_alpha   90.00
_cell.angle_beta   90.00
_cell.angle_gamma   90.00
#
_symmetry.space_group_name_H-M   'P 1'
#
loop_
_entity.id
_entity.type
_entity.pdbx_description
1 polymer ?
#
loop_
_entity_poly.entity_id
_entity_poly.type
_entity_poly.pdbx_seq_one_letter_code
_entity_poly.pdbx_strand_id
1 'polypeptide(L)'
;MKANPVKIEIMDTTLRDGEQTSGVSFVPHEKLMIARALLQDLNVDRIEVASARVSEGEVDAVRSICQWARQTGRLHRVEVLGFVDGHASLDWIHACGCKNINLLCKGSENHCTNQLKKTLEQHVADIRRSLDYAEELGIAVNVYLEDWSNGMKHSPDYVFALMDALKDTKIRRFMLPDTLGILNPLDLLGYIRKMVKRYPGVHFDFHAHNDYDLAISNVLAAVLGGCRGIHTSVNGLGERAGNAPLASVQAILKDQFNAQTDIDESRLNEVSRMVESYSGIPIPPNRPITGESVFTQVAGVHADGDNKANLYCNDLLPERFGRKREYALGKNSGKANILKNLEELGLELSPEQTRKVTERIIELGDKKELVTQEDLPYIVSDVLKHDTVEEHVRLLSYMVTTAYLSLIHISEPTRHSLISYA
;
A
#
# COMPACT_ATOMS: atom_id res chain seq x y z
N MET A 1 21.07 -25.24 -0.86
CA MET A 1 21.81 -24.03 -0.46
C MET A 1 20.86 -22.86 -0.65
N LYS A 2 20.46 -22.17 0.42
CA LYS A 2 19.71 -20.91 0.27
C LYS A 2 20.69 -19.91 -0.37
N ALA A 3 20.37 -19.38 -1.55
CA ALA A 3 21.15 -18.32 -2.16
C ALA A 3 21.26 -17.13 -1.16
N ASN A 4 22.36 -16.37 -1.22
CA ASN A 4 22.47 -15.16 -0.42
C ASN A 4 21.25 -14.26 -0.67
N PRO A 5 20.69 -13.65 0.38
CA PRO A 5 19.52 -12.78 0.22
C PRO A 5 19.86 -11.64 -0.75
N VAL A 6 18.95 -11.36 -1.67
CA VAL A 6 19.10 -10.26 -2.64
C VAL A 6 18.49 -9.02 -2.01
N LYS A 7 19.24 -7.92 -1.96
CA LYS A 7 18.69 -6.63 -1.51
C LYS A 7 17.76 -6.10 -2.59
N ILE A 8 16.53 -5.75 -2.19
CA ILE A 8 15.52 -5.08 -3.01
C ILE A 8 15.20 -3.74 -2.37
N GLU A 9 15.33 -2.67 -3.14
CA GLU A 9 14.96 -1.32 -2.72
C GLU A 9 13.46 -1.09 -2.93
N ILE A 10 12.80 -0.51 -1.95
CA ILE A 10 11.39 -0.12 -2.04
C ILE A 10 11.28 1.39 -2.16
N MET A 11 10.66 1.85 -3.25
CA MET A 11 10.23 3.23 -3.39
C MET A 11 8.72 3.31 -3.18
N ASP A 12 8.29 4.14 -2.24
CA ASP A 12 6.86 4.39 -2.04
C ASP A 12 6.41 5.64 -2.80
N THR A 13 5.32 5.52 -3.54
CA THR A 13 4.74 6.57 -4.40
C THR A 13 3.38 7.06 -3.89
N THR A 14 3.02 6.79 -2.64
CA THR A 14 1.72 7.18 -2.04
C THR A 14 1.46 8.67 -2.20
N LEU A 15 2.49 9.51 -2.00
CA LEU A 15 2.38 10.97 -2.02
C LEU A 15 2.37 11.57 -3.43
N ARG A 16 2.65 10.78 -4.46
CA ARG A 16 2.55 11.21 -5.85
C ARG A 16 1.49 10.45 -6.62
N ASP A 17 1.71 9.15 -6.92
CA ASP A 17 0.78 8.31 -7.66
C ASP A 17 -0.45 7.94 -6.82
N GLY A 18 -0.24 7.67 -5.52
CA GLY A 18 -1.33 7.42 -4.59
C GLY A 18 -2.32 8.57 -4.51
N GLU A 19 -1.85 9.81 -4.61
CA GLU A 19 -2.72 11.00 -4.64
C GLU A 19 -3.49 11.16 -5.97
N GLN A 20 -3.12 10.41 -7.02
CA GLN A 20 -3.89 10.36 -8.27
C GLN A 20 -5.12 9.42 -8.18
N THR A 21 -5.35 8.78 -7.02
CA THR A 21 -6.61 8.10 -6.75
C THR A 21 -7.76 9.11 -6.77
N SER A 22 -8.83 8.80 -7.48
CA SER A 22 -9.99 9.70 -7.57
C SER A 22 -10.54 10.04 -6.19
N GLY A 23 -10.66 11.33 -5.89
CA GLY A 23 -11.15 11.85 -4.61
C GLY A 23 -10.10 11.97 -3.51
N VAL A 24 -8.86 11.61 -3.76
CA VAL A 24 -7.74 11.78 -2.79
C VAL A 24 -7.02 13.10 -3.06
N SER A 25 -6.77 13.85 -1.99
CA SER A 25 -5.91 15.02 -2.00
C SER A 25 -5.35 15.23 -0.59
N PHE A 26 -4.03 15.26 -0.47
CA PHE A 26 -3.38 15.47 0.82
C PHE A 26 -2.97 16.92 1.00
N VAL A 27 -3.25 17.50 2.16
CA VAL A 27 -2.72 18.82 2.49
C VAL A 27 -1.23 18.74 2.86
N PRO A 28 -0.46 19.86 2.77
CA PRO A 28 0.99 19.84 3.00
C PRO A 28 1.42 19.19 4.33
N HIS A 29 0.63 19.39 5.39
CA HIS A 29 0.93 18.76 6.69
C HIS A 29 0.76 17.23 6.65
N GLU A 30 -0.29 16.73 6.02
CA GLU A 30 -0.52 15.28 5.88
C GLU A 30 0.59 14.63 5.04
N LYS A 31 1.00 15.28 3.92
CA LYS A 31 2.15 14.81 3.13
C LYS A 31 3.42 14.70 3.97
N LEU A 32 3.70 15.70 4.82
CA LEU A 32 4.84 15.64 5.74
C LEU A 32 4.72 14.48 6.73
N MET A 33 3.53 14.27 7.32
CA MET A 33 3.30 13.17 8.28
C MET A 33 3.46 11.80 7.61
N ILE A 34 2.89 11.60 6.42
CA ILE A 34 3.05 10.36 5.65
C ILE A 34 4.53 10.15 5.26
N ALA A 35 5.23 11.19 4.78
CA ALA A 35 6.65 11.10 4.43
C ALA A 35 7.52 10.69 5.63
N ARG A 36 7.21 11.21 6.82
CA ARG A 36 7.89 10.82 8.07
C ARG A 36 7.61 9.37 8.43
N ALA A 37 6.35 8.94 8.39
CA ALA A 37 5.96 7.57 8.67
C ALA A 37 6.64 6.58 7.71
N LEU A 38 6.69 6.90 6.41
CA LEU A 38 7.35 6.08 5.40
C LEU A 38 8.87 5.98 5.62
N LEU A 39 9.56 7.11 5.85
CA LEU A 39 11.03 7.13 5.92
C LEU A 39 11.59 6.84 7.32
N GLN A 40 10.86 7.14 8.38
CA GLN A 40 11.33 6.99 9.75
C GLN A 40 10.76 5.75 10.42
N ASP A 41 9.45 5.52 10.31
CA ASP A 41 8.76 4.45 11.04
C ASP A 41 8.79 3.13 10.25
N LEU A 42 8.46 3.16 8.96
CA LEU A 42 8.55 1.99 8.07
C LEU A 42 9.95 1.76 7.50
N ASN A 43 10.75 2.82 7.37
CA ASN A 43 12.09 2.80 6.79
C ASN A 43 12.15 2.31 5.33
N VAL A 44 11.19 2.73 4.47
CA VAL A 44 11.28 2.49 3.02
C VAL A 44 12.54 3.16 2.44
N ASP A 45 13.14 2.60 1.39
CA ASP A 45 14.40 3.12 0.86
C ASP A 45 14.26 4.53 0.26
N ARG A 46 13.15 4.80 -0.44
CA ARG A 46 12.89 6.07 -1.13
C ARG A 46 11.39 6.38 -1.14
N ILE A 47 11.07 7.68 -1.26
CA ILE A 47 9.69 8.15 -1.46
C ILE A 47 9.60 9.13 -2.62
N GLU A 48 8.58 9.02 -3.44
CA GLU A 48 8.22 10.00 -4.46
C GLU A 48 7.07 10.86 -3.94
N VAL A 49 7.33 12.16 -3.74
CA VAL A 49 6.46 13.00 -2.90
C VAL A 49 5.52 13.92 -3.66
N ALA A 50 5.78 14.17 -4.93
CA ALA A 50 4.98 15.07 -5.76
C ALA A 50 5.32 14.94 -7.25
N SER A 51 4.46 15.51 -8.10
CA SER A 51 4.81 15.92 -9.46
C SER A 51 5.16 17.40 -9.48
N ALA A 52 6.23 17.76 -10.17
CA ALA A 52 6.67 19.15 -10.27
C ALA A 52 5.63 20.03 -10.96
N ARG A 53 5.48 21.28 -10.51
CA ARG A 53 4.67 22.33 -11.15
C ARG A 53 3.14 22.10 -11.14
N VAL A 54 2.63 21.31 -10.19
CA VAL A 54 1.17 21.05 -10.11
C VAL A 54 0.44 22.20 -9.40
N SER A 55 0.87 22.59 -8.19
CA SER A 55 0.22 23.62 -7.40
C SER A 55 1.17 24.30 -6.41
N GLU A 56 0.73 25.40 -5.78
CA GLU A 56 1.48 26.05 -4.70
C GLU A 56 1.52 25.17 -3.44
N GLY A 57 0.44 24.44 -3.15
CA GLY A 57 0.38 23.48 -2.04
C GLY A 57 1.45 22.39 -2.16
N GLU A 58 1.75 21.95 -3.40
CA GLU A 58 2.84 21.00 -3.65
C GLU A 58 4.22 21.60 -3.35
N VAL A 59 4.43 22.89 -3.64
CA VAL A 59 5.68 23.61 -3.28
C VAL A 59 5.88 23.59 -1.77
N ASP A 60 4.85 23.89 -1.00
CA ASP A 60 4.91 23.94 0.47
C ASP A 60 5.11 22.55 1.06
N ALA A 61 4.44 21.54 0.52
CA ALA A 61 4.59 20.15 0.92
C ALA A 61 6.03 19.67 0.68
N VAL A 62 6.55 19.80 -0.56
CA VAL A 62 7.88 19.31 -0.92
C VAL A 62 8.96 20.07 -0.15
N ARG A 63 8.82 21.40 0.02
CA ARG A 63 9.75 22.20 0.82
C ARG A 63 9.81 21.74 2.27
N SER A 64 8.66 21.50 2.89
CA SER A 64 8.55 21.03 4.27
C SER A 64 9.17 19.64 4.45
N ILE A 65 8.88 18.72 3.53
CA ILE A 65 9.46 17.37 3.52
C ILE A 65 10.97 17.44 3.34
N CYS A 66 11.48 18.22 2.37
CA CYS A 66 12.91 18.35 2.11
C CYS A 66 13.65 18.99 3.30
N GLN A 67 13.05 19.99 3.95
CA GLN A 67 13.62 20.62 5.15
C GLN A 67 13.76 19.60 6.30
N TRP A 68 12.70 18.86 6.60
CA TRP A 68 12.74 17.81 7.62
C TRP A 68 13.72 16.70 7.25
N ALA A 69 13.68 16.22 6.00
CA ALA A 69 14.58 15.16 5.53
C ALA A 69 16.06 15.56 5.59
N ARG A 70 16.37 16.84 5.34
CA ARG A 70 17.74 17.39 5.51
C ARG A 70 18.17 17.37 6.96
N GLN A 71 17.30 17.80 7.89
CA GLN A 71 17.61 17.82 9.34
C GLN A 71 17.85 16.40 9.90
N THR A 72 17.24 15.40 9.30
CA THR A 72 17.33 13.99 9.72
C THR A 72 18.27 13.13 8.86
N GLY A 73 19.02 13.76 7.92
CA GLY A 73 19.98 13.06 7.05
C GLY A 73 19.32 12.18 5.96
N ARG A 74 18.01 12.36 5.69
CA ARG A 74 17.22 11.52 4.76
C ARG A 74 16.93 12.15 3.41
N LEU A 75 17.46 13.35 3.12
CA LEU A 75 17.15 14.10 1.90
C LEU A 75 17.44 13.30 0.61
N HIS A 76 18.46 12.44 0.64
CA HIS A 76 18.83 11.59 -0.49
C HIS A 76 17.78 10.53 -0.83
N ARG A 77 16.79 10.30 0.04
CA ARG A 77 15.68 9.34 -0.12
C ARG A 77 14.39 10.01 -0.62
N VAL A 78 14.37 11.33 -0.76
CA VAL A 78 13.22 12.11 -1.24
C VAL A 78 13.39 12.39 -2.72
N GLU A 79 12.40 12.03 -3.52
CA GLU A 79 12.38 12.16 -4.98
C GLU A 79 11.12 12.89 -5.42
N VAL A 80 11.20 13.61 -6.53
CA VAL A 80 10.07 14.34 -7.16
C VAL A 80 9.99 13.96 -8.63
N LEU A 81 8.80 13.66 -9.10
CA LEU A 81 8.53 13.45 -10.54
C LEU A 81 8.65 14.79 -11.28
N GLY A 82 9.43 14.82 -12.33
CA GLY A 82 9.56 15.98 -13.21
C GLY A 82 9.53 15.61 -14.68
N PHE A 83 9.43 16.61 -15.54
CA PHE A 83 9.18 16.41 -16.97
C PHE A 83 10.38 16.88 -17.80
N VAL A 84 10.48 16.38 -19.03
CA VAL A 84 11.42 16.87 -20.03
C VAL A 84 10.81 18.14 -20.66
N ASP A 85 10.87 19.26 -19.90
CA ASP A 85 10.21 20.54 -20.19
C ASP A 85 11.17 21.74 -20.22
N GLY A 86 12.39 21.49 -20.67
CA GLY A 86 13.49 22.43 -20.58
C GLY A 86 14.06 22.48 -19.17
N HIS A 87 13.98 23.62 -18.51
CA HIS A 87 14.49 23.82 -17.16
C HIS A 87 13.40 23.84 -16.08
N ALA A 88 12.14 24.00 -16.48
CA ALA A 88 11.08 24.39 -15.58
C ALA A 88 10.82 23.41 -14.41
N SER A 89 10.81 22.11 -14.66
CA SER A 89 10.70 21.09 -13.58
C SER A 89 11.93 21.08 -12.68
N LEU A 90 13.13 21.20 -13.25
CA LEU A 90 14.39 21.21 -12.49
C LEU A 90 14.52 22.45 -11.63
N ASP A 91 14.16 23.64 -12.14
CA ASP A 91 14.13 24.89 -11.37
C ASP A 91 13.16 24.79 -10.20
N TRP A 92 11.98 24.24 -10.45
CA TRP A 92 10.96 24.03 -9.40
C TRP A 92 11.46 23.10 -8.29
N ILE A 93 12.07 21.96 -8.67
CA ILE A 93 12.62 20.97 -7.75
C ILE A 93 13.78 21.56 -6.94
N HIS A 94 14.65 22.32 -7.61
CA HIS A 94 15.77 23.02 -6.96
C HIS A 94 15.28 24.05 -5.94
N ALA A 95 14.28 24.86 -6.30
CA ALA A 95 13.68 25.88 -5.43
C ALA A 95 12.98 25.28 -4.20
N CYS A 96 12.45 24.05 -4.30
CA CYS A 96 11.90 23.30 -3.17
C CYS A 96 12.99 22.66 -2.28
N GLY A 97 14.25 22.67 -2.72
CA GLY A 97 15.38 22.10 -1.98
C GLY A 97 15.53 20.58 -2.11
N CYS A 98 14.82 19.93 -3.03
CA CYS A 98 14.99 18.52 -3.35
C CYS A 98 16.28 18.30 -4.16
N LYS A 99 16.85 17.10 -4.08
CA LYS A 99 18.12 16.73 -4.71
C LYS A 99 18.01 15.53 -5.67
N ASN A 100 16.80 15.02 -5.89
CA ASN A 100 16.59 13.90 -6.80
C ASN A 100 15.33 14.17 -7.65
N ILE A 101 15.47 13.96 -8.95
CA ILE A 101 14.36 13.99 -9.90
C ILE A 101 14.13 12.61 -10.48
N ASN A 102 12.85 12.20 -10.59
CA ASN A 102 12.40 11.12 -11.43
C ASN A 102 11.91 11.73 -12.74
N LEU A 103 12.78 11.77 -13.74
CA LEU A 103 12.51 12.42 -15.03
C LEU A 103 11.63 11.54 -15.90
N LEU A 104 10.42 12.00 -16.22
CA LEU A 104 9.46 11.27 -17.03
C LEU A 104 9.80 11.40 -18.52
N CYS A 105 10.26 10.29 -19.10
CA CYS A 105 10.56 10.14 -20.52
C CYS A 105 9.59 9.16 -21.18
N LYS A 106 9.41 9.23 -22.48
CA LYS A 106 8.51 8.31 -23.19
C LYS A 106 9.22 7.00 -23.53
N GLY A 107 8.71 5.90 -22.99
CA GLY A 107 9.22 4.55 -23.15
C GLY A 107 8.61 3.76 -24.32
N SER A 108 7.70 4.35 -25.10
CA SER A 108 7.14 3.77 -26.32
C SER A 108 7.24 4.74 -27.50
N GLU A 109 7.40 4.19 -28.71
CA GLU A 109 7.39 4.98 -29.95
C GLU A 109 6.06 5.72 -30.13
N ASN A 110 4.96 5.07 -29.76
CA ASN A 110 3.63 5.65 -29.83
C ASN A 110 3.52 6.97 -29.04
N HIS A 111 3.97 6.98 -27.78
CA HIS A 111 3.95 8.18 -26.93
C HIS A 111 4.94 9.24 -27.44
N CYS A 112 6.12 8.84 -27.88
CA CYS A 112 7.09 9.79 -28.44
C CYS A 112 6.55 10.48 -29.69
N THR A 113 6.02 9.71 -30.65
CA THR A 113 5.56 10.23 -31.93
C THR A 113 4.21 10.96 -31.83
N ASN A 114 3.23 10.36 -31.14
CA ASN A 114 1.86 10.85 -31.14
C ASN A 114 1.56 11.86 -30.02
N GLN A 115 2.20 11.75 -28.86
CA GLN A 115 2.01 12.69 -27.75
C GLN A 115 3.03 13.83 -27.81
N LEU A 116 4.34 13.52 -27.91
CA LEU A 116 5.36 14.56 -27.96
C LEU A 116 5.53 15.20 -29.35
N LYS A 117 5.08 14.52 -30.42
CA LYS A 117 5.32 14.93 -31.82
C LYS A 117 6.82 15.05 -32.15
N LYS A 118 7.64 14.11 -31.63
CA LYS A 118 9.09 14.11 -31.76
C LYS A 118 9.60 12.80 -32.34
N THR A 119 10.79 12.85 -32.96
CA THR A 119 11.58 11.65 -33.26
C THR A 119 12.33 11.18 -32.01
N LEU A 120 12.85 9.97 -32.05
CA LEU A 120 13.70 9.44 -30.97
C LEU A 120 14.92 10.33 -30.72
N GLU A 121 15.59 10.78 -31.78
CA GLU A 121 16.78 11.62 -31.68
C GLU A 121 16.50 12.96 -31.02
N GLN A 122 15.36 13.57 -31.36
CA GLN A 122 14.91 14.82 -30.74
C GLN A 122 14.59 14.60 -29.27
N HIS A 123 13.91 13.49 -28.91
CA HIS A 123 13.59 13.18 -27.53
C HIS A 123 14.85 12.90 -26.71
N VAL A 124 15.81 12.12 -27.25
CA VAL A 124 17.11 11.88 -26.60
C VAL A 124 17.89 13.17 -26.39
N ALA A 125 17.90 14.08 -27.39
CA ALA A 125 18.56 15.38 -27.26
C ALA A 125 17.95 16.23 -26.13
N ASP A 126 16.62 16.23 -25.99
CA ASP A 126 15.93 16.93 -24.91
C ASP A 126 16.24 16.33 -23.55
N ILE A 127 16.25 15.00 -23.43
CA ILE A 127 16.63 14.31 -22.19
C ILE A 127 18.06 14.67 -21.81
N ARG A 128 19.02 14.62 -22.74
CA ARG A 128 20.41 14.93 -22.47
C ARG A 128 20.58 16.37 -21.97
N ARG A 129 19.91 17.35 -22.57
CA ARG A 129 19.90 18.74 -22.06
C ARG A 129 19.37 18.83 -20.61
N SER A 130 18.34 18.06 -20.28
CA SER A 130 17.83 18.00 -18.92
C SER A 130 18.84 17.34 -17.96
N LEU A 131 19.60 16.34 -18.41
CA LEU A 131 20.66 15.70 -17.61
C LEU A 131 21.82 16.68 -17.34
N ASP A 132 22.25 17.40 -18.35
CA ASP A 132 23.34 18.40 -18.23
C ASP A 132 22.95 19.51 -17.24
N TYR A 133 21.72 20.02 -17.36
CA TYR A 133 21.23 21.05 -16.44
C TYR A 133 21.01 20.53 -15.01
N ALA A 134 20.53 19.31 -14.84
CA ALA A 134 20.41 18.68 -13.53
C ALA A 134 21.77 18.54 -12.84
N GLU A 135 22.84 18.25 -13.60
CA GLU A 135 24.20 18.20 -13.10
C GLU A 135 24.68 19.58 -12.61
N GLU A 136 24.41 20.65 -13.34
CA GLU A 136 24.73 22.02 -12.95
C GLU A 136 24.06 22.39 -11.61
N LEU A 137 22.82 21.94 -11.38
CA LEU A 137 22.07 22.15 -10.14
C LEU A 137 22.44 21.19 -9.00
N GLY A 138 23.27 20.20 -9.26
CA GLY A 138 23.61 19.13 -8.32
C GLY A 138 22.40 18.28 -7.95
N ILE A 139 21.51 18.03 -8.92
CA ILE A 139 20.32 17.16 -8.81
C ILE A 139 20.65 15.82 -9.46
N ALA A 140 20.43 14.75 -8.73
CA ALA A 140 20.57 13.38 -9.24
C ALA A 140 19.35 12.96 -10.04
N VAL A 141 19.54 12.24 -11.13
CA VAL A 141 18.47 11.87 -12.05
C VAL A 141 18.24 10.37 -12.07
N ASN A 142 16.98 9.98 -11.87
CA ASN A 142 16.40 8.70 -12.26
C ASN A 142 15.52 8.95 -13.49
N VAL A 143 15.27 7.94 -14.32
CA VAL A 143 14.44 8.07 -15.54
C VAL A 143 13.31 7.08 -15.52
N TYR A 144 12.07 7.57 -15.60
CA TYR A 144 10.92 6.75 -15.97
C TYR A 144 10.85 6.60 -17.51
N LEU A 145 10.62 5.38 -17.96
CA LEU A 145 10.27 5.08 -19.35
C LEU A 145 8.75 4.90 -19.45
N GLU A 146 7.99 6.00 -19.37
CA GLU A 146 6.52 5.96 -19.38
C GLU A 146 6.00 5.16 -20.58
N ASP A 147 5.01 4.29 -20.34
CA ASP A 147 4.45 3.36 -21.33
C ASP A 147 5.44 2.28 -21.80
N TRP A 148 6.45 1.95 -20.97
CA TRP A 148 7.45 0.95 -21.28
C TRP A 148 6.86 -0.42 -21.64
N SER A 149 5.79 -0.84 -20.98
CA SER A 149 5.10 -2.10 -21.24
C SER A 149 4.59 -2.20 -22.68
N ASN A 150 3.92 -1.17 -23.19
CA ASN A 150 3.54 -1.07 -24.60
C ASN A 150 4.76 -0.94 -25.52
N GLY A 151 5.79 -0.19 -25.09
CA GLY A 151 7.06 -0.10 -25.79
C GLY A 151 7.66 -1.47 -26.05
N MET A 152 7.81 -2.30 -25.02
CA MET A 152 8.35 -3.66 -25.14
C MET A 152 7.46 -4.59 -25.97
N LYS A 153 6.15 -4.39 -25.95
CA LYS A 153 5.17 -5.21 -26.67
C LYS A 153 5.07 -4.85 -28.14
N HIS A 154 5.14 -3.58 -28.49
CA HIS A 154 4.81 -3.09 -29.84
C HIS A 154 5.96 -2.37 -30.56
N SER A 155 6.94 -1.81 -29.84
CA SER A 155 8.08 -1.08 -30.38
C SER A 155 9.37 -1.35 -29.60
N PRO A 156 9.79 -2.63 -29.42
CA PRO A 156 10.98 -2.97 -28.63
C PRO A 156 12.26 -2.33 -29.17
N ASP A 157 12.38 -2.14 -30.49
CA ASP A 157 13.55 -1.48 -31.08
C ASP A 157 13.68 -0.02 -30.65
N TYR A 158 12.56 0.69 -30.51
CA TYR A 158 12.54 2.04 -29.93
C TYR A 158 13.06 2.02 -28.47
N VAL A 159 12.55 1.09 -27.64
CA VAL A 159 12.99 0.98 -26.24
C VAL A 159 14.48 0.74 -26.16
N PHE A 160 15.00 -0.18 -26.94
CA PHE A 160 16.43 -0.50 -26.94
C PHE A 160 17.28 0.65 -27.51
N ALA A 161 16.85 1.33 -28.56
CA ALA A 161 17.55 2.49 -29.09
C ALA A 161 17.60 3.66 -28.08
N LEU A 162 16.49 3.92 -27.37
CA LEU A 162 16.46 4.91 -26.29
C LEU A 162 17.44 4.53 -25.16
N MET A 163 17.43 3.28 -24.73
CA MET A 163 18.33 2.78 -23.69
C MET A 163 19.80 2.85 -24.13
N ASP A 164 20.11 2.44 -25.37
CA ASP A 164 21.46 2.51 -25.91
C ASP A 164 21.99 3.93 -25.97
N ALA A 165 21.11 4.93 -26.20
CA ALA A 165 21.48 6.34 -26.17
C ALA A 165 21.69 6.91 -24.77
N LEU A 166 21.13 6.29 -23.72
CA LEU A 166 21.13 6.86 -22.36
C LEU A 166 21.92 6.05 -21.32
N LYS A 167 22.20 4.76 -21.55
CA LYS A 167 22.82 3.85 -20.57
C LYS A 167 24.18 4.29 -20.01
N ASP A 168 24.95 5.05 -20.78
CA ASP A 168 26.29 5.51 -20.43
C ASP A 168 26.28 6.94 -19.85
N THR A 169 25.12 7.50 -19.53
CA THR A 169 24.94 8.79 -18.89
C THR A 169 24.96 8.70 -17.36
N LYS A 170 24.83 9.84 -16.66
CA LYS A 170 24.80 9.90 -15.18
C LYS A 170 23.43 9.50 -14.57
N ILE A 171 22.55 8.85 -15.31
CA ILE A 171 21.29 8.30 -14.81
C ILE A 171 21.58 7.21 -13.78
N ARG A 172 21.02 7.34 -12.58
CA ARG A 172 21.26 6.38 -11.49
C ARG A 172 20.49 5.09 -11.67
N ARG A 173 19.23 5.18 -12.19
CA ARG A 173 18.34 4.04 -12.40
C ARG A 173 17.34 4.31 -13.52
N PHE A 174 16.92 3.25 -14.17
CA PHE A 174 15.82 3.28 -15.12
C PHE A 174 14.59 2.60 -14.51
N MET A 175 13.47 3.30 -14.50
CA MET A 175 12.21 2.87 -13.95
C MET A 175 11.31 2.38 -15.09
N LEU A 176 10.85 1.16 -15.00
CA LEU A 176 10.10 0.43 -16.02
C LEU A 176 8.63 0.32 -15.60
N PRO A 177 7.76 1.27 -15.98
CA PRO A 177 6.37 1.23 -15.57
C PRO A 177 5.51 0.38 -16.50
N ASP A 178 4.67 -0.44 -15.92
CA ASP A 178 3.48 -0.98 -16.56
C ASP A 178 2.34 0.02 -16.37
N THR A 179 2.41 1.12 -17.13
CA THR A 179 1.58 2.32 -17.00
C THR A 179 0.08 2.05 -17.05
N LEU A 180 -0.33 1.05 -17.83
CA LEU A 180 -1.73 0.67 -18.00
C LEU A 180 -2.07 -0.69 -17.38
N GLY A 181 -1.15 -1.27 -16.62
CA GLY A 181 -1.34 -2.55 -15.94
C GLY A 181 -1.63 -3.71 -16.89
N ILE A 182 -1.06 -3.70 -18.11
CA ILE A 182 -1.41 -4.63 -19.21
C ILE A 182 -0.60 -5.91 -19.24
N LEU A 183 0.47 -6.01 -18.46
CA LEU A 183 1.37 -7.16 -18.51
C LEU A 183 0.87 -8.31 -17.64
N ASN A 184 1.06 -9.52 -18.14
CA ASN A 184 1.02 -10.71 -17.32
C ASN A 184 2.43 -11.08 -16.83
N PRO A 185 2.56 -11.88 -15.76
CA PRO A 185 3.86 -12.18 -15.16
C PRO A 185 4.86 -12.89 -16.08
N LEU A 186 4.38 -13.69 -17.05
CA LEU A 186 5.26 -14.44 -17.97
C LEU A 186 5.89 -13.51 -19.00
N ASP A 187 5.10 -12.63 -19.62
CA ASP A 187 5.60 -11.64 -20.56
C ASP A 187 6.56 -10.67 -19.87
N LEU A 188 6.18 -10.17 -18.70
CA LEU A 188 7.01 -9.28 -17.91
C LEU A 188 8.36 -9.91 -17.56
N LEU A 189 8.37 -11.14 -17.05
CA LEU A 189 9.60 -11.88 -16.76
C LEU A 189 10.53 -11.94 -17.99
N GLY A 190 9.95 -12.22 -19.16
CA GLY A 190 10.67 -12.24 -20.43
C GLY A 190 11.27 -10.88 -20.80
N TYR A 191 10.50 -9.79 -20.64
CA TYR A 191 10.94 -8.43 -20.94
C TYR A 191 12.03 -7.95 -19.99
N ILE A 192 11.86 -8.13 -18.69
CA ILE A 192 12.87 -7.75 -17.69
C ILE A 192 14.20 -8.51 -17.94
N ARG A 193 14.13 -9.83 -18.19
CA ARG A 193 15.34 -10.61 -18.50
C ARG A 193 16.07 -10.10 -19.75
N LYS A 194 15.34 -9.67 -20.77
CA LYS A 194 15.93 -9.04 -21.97
C LYS A 194 16.66 -7.74 -21.61
N MET A 195 16.03 -6.88 -20.81
CA MET A 195 16.61 -5.62 -20.33
C MET A 195 17.89 -5.87 -19.51
N VAL A 196 17.80 -6.69 -18.47
CA VAL A 196 18.94 -6.99 -17.58
C VAL A 196 20.10 -7.67 -18.32
N LYS A 197 19.80 -8.58 -19.25
CA LYS A 197 20.83 -9.25 -20.06
C LYS A 197 21.53 -8.29 -21.02
N ARG A 198 20.78 -7.36 -21.63
CA ARG A 198 21.34 -6.40 -22.61
C ARG A 198 22.13 -5.28 -21.91
N TYR A 199 21.72 -4.91 -20.70
CA TYR A 199 22.30 -3.79 -19.95
C TYR A 199 22.81 -4.25 -18.57
N PRO A 200 23.87 -5.06 -18.54
CA PRO A 200 24.45 -5.53 -17.28
C PRO A 200 25.01 -4.34 -16.49
N GLY A 201 24.71 -4.28 -15.19
CA GLY A 201 25.14 -3.20 -14.32
C GLY A 201 24.20 -1.99 -14.27
N VAL A 202 23.21 -1.89 -15.14
CA VAL A 202 22.15 -0.89 -15.02
C VAL A 202 21.16 -1.29 -13.93
N HIS A 203 20.81 -0.35 -13.06
CA HIS A 203 19.81 -0.56 -12.03
C HIS A 203 18.42 -0.32 -12.61
N PHE A 204 17.57 -1.35 -12.53
CA PHE A 204 16.18 -1.30 -12.98
C PHE A 204 15.23 -1.35 -11.80
N ASP A 205 14.29 -0.40 -11.77
CA ASP A 205 13.11 -0.42 -10.92
C ASP A 205 11.89 -0.86 -11.75
N PHE A 206 10.91 -1.46 -11.09
CA PHE A 206 9.63 -1.80 -11.71
C PHE A 206 8.48 -1.11 -10.97
N HIS A 207 7.57 -0.51 -11.73
CA HIS A 207 6.36 0.14 -11.24
C HIS A 207 5.13 -0.52 -11.86
N ALA A 208 4.23 -1.04 -11.02
CA ALA A 208 3.08 -1.82 -11.45
C ALA A 208 1.75 -1.14 -11.13
N HIS A 209 0.95 -0.81 -12.14
CA HIS A 209 -0.47 -0.57 -11.97
C HIS A 209 -1.25 -1.89 -11.88
N ASN A 210 -2.45 -1.85 -11.26
CA ASN A 210 -3.20 -3.03 -10.84
C ASN A 210 -4.49 -3.29 -11.63
N ASP A 211 -4.58 -2.81 -12.87
CA ASP A 211 -5.80 -2.81 -13.69
C ASP A 211 -6.38 -4.22 -13.92
N TYR A 212 -5.56 -5.25 -14.01
CA TYR A 212 -5.97 -6.66 -14.10
C TYR A 212 -5.79 -7.44 -12.79
N ASP A 213 -5.59 -6.75 -11.66
CA ASP A 213 -5.28 -7.36 -10.35
C ASP A 213 -4.02 -8.24 -10.37
N LEU A 214 -3.06 -7.90 -11.23
CA LEU A 214 -1.80 -8.63 -11.42
C LEU A 214 -0.57 -7.91 -10.85
N ALA A 215 -0.72 -6.76 -10.21
CA ALA A 215 0.42 -5.96 -9.77
C ALA A 215 1.38 -6.74 -8.85
N ILE A 216 0.86 -7.51 -7.90
CA ILE A 216 1.69 -8.32 -6.99
C ILE A 216 2.43 -9.44 -7.72
N SER A 217 1.76 -10.17 -8.61
CA SER A 217 2.39 -11.23 -9.39
C SER A 217 3.42 -10.67 -10.38
N ASN A 218 3.19 -9.47 -10.90
CA ASN A 218 4.12 -8.75 -11.74
C ASN A 218 5.36 -8.28 -10.96
N VAL A 219 5.19 -7.78 -9.72
CA VAL A 219 6.35 -7.49 -8.83
C VAL A 219 7.21 -8.74 -8.65
N LEU A 220 6.59 -9.88 -8.38
CA LEU A 220 7.27 -11.16 -8.26
C LEU A 220 8.09 -11.50 -9.52
N ALA A 221 7.48 -11.37 -10.70
CA ALA A 221 8.13 -11.61 -11.99
C ALA A 221 9.28 -10.62 -12.26
N ALA A 222 9.12 -9.35 -11.89
CA ALA A 222 10.15 -8.33 -12.05
C ALA A 222 11.41 -8.64 -11.22
N VAL A 223 11.25 -9.03 -9.96
CA VAL A 223 12.37 -9.42 -9.07
C VAL A 223 13.05 -10.70 -9.58
N LEU A 224 12.28 -11.72 -10.01
CA LEU A 224 12.80 -12.92 -10.67
C LEU A 224 13.54 -12.60 -11.97
N GLY A 225 13.12 -11.58 -12.67
CA GLY A 225 13.73 -11.10 -13.90
C GLY A 225 15.05 -10.36 -13.68
N GLY A 226 15.26 -9.80 -12.48
CA GLY A 226 16.48 -9.11 -12.10
C GLY A 226 16.32 -7.63 -11.73
N CYS A 227 15.09 -7.09 -11.63
CA CYS A 227 14.87 -5.78 -11.03
C CYS A 227 15.38 -5.75 -9.57
N ARG A 228 15.87 -4.60 -9.15
CA ARG A 228 16.39 -4.39 -7.80
C ARG A 228 15.67 -3.27 -7.05
N GLY A 229 14.83 -2.49 -7.72
CA GLY A 229 13.91 -1.54 -7.13
C GLY A 229 12.46 -1.90 -7.46
N ILE A 230 11.57 -1.75 -6.49
CA ILE A 230 10.12 -1.97 -6.65
C ILE A 230 9.39 -0.75 -6.13
N HIS A 231 8.43 -0.28 -6.92
CA HIS A 231 7.56 0.81 -6.52
C HIS A 231 6.27 0.29 -5.92
N THR A 232 5.84 0.93 -4.85
CA THR A 232 4.64 0.57 -4.09
C THR A 232 3.84 1.80 -3.73
N SER A 233 2.63 1.61 -3.26
CA SER A 233 1.90 2.61 -2.50
C SER A 233 1.24 1.99 -1.27
N VAL A 234 1.08 2.78 -0.22
CA VAL A 234 0.33 2.34 0.96
C VAL A 234 -1.12 2.05 0.55
N ASN A 235 -1.65 0.94 1.00
CA ASN A 235 -2.99 0.43 0.66
C ASN A 235 -3.25 0.21 -0.84
N GLY A 236 -2.21 0.31 -1.68
CA GLY A 236 -2.35 0.18 -3.13
C GLY A 236 -3.03 1.39 -3.79
N LEU A 237 -2.99 2.56 -3.15
CA LEU A 237 -3.50 3.80 -3.74
C LEU A 237 -2.80 4.09 -5.07
N GLY A 238 -3.51 4.69 -6.02
CA GLY A 238 -3.02 5.06 -7.34
C GLY A 238 -4.13 5.28 -8.34
N GLU A 239 -3.76 5.73 -9.52
CA GLU A 239 -4.72 5.96 -10.58
C GLU A 239 -5.49 4.68 -10.96
N ARG A 240 -6.76 4.81 -11.33
CA ARG A 240 -7.69 3.72 -11.75
C ARG A 240 -7.84 2.63 -10.68
N ALA A 241 -7.24 1.44 -10.89
CA ALA A 241 -7.27 0.31 -9.96
C ALA A 241 -6.12 0.33 -8.92
N GLY A 242 -5.30 1.38 -8.94
CA GLY A 242 -4.20 1.57 -8.00
C GLY A 242 -2.90 0.88 -8.40
N ASN A 243 -2.01 0.76 -7.43
CA ASN A 243 -0.64 0.23 -7.56
C ASN A 243 -0.43 -1.04 -6.74
N ALA A 244 0.78 -1.60 -6.81
CA ALA A 244 1.20 -2.69 -5.94
C ALA A 244 1.19 -2.25 -4.46
N PRO A 245 0.39 -2.91 -3.56
CA PRO A 245 0.29 -2.52 -2.16
C PRO A 245 1.57 -2.82 -1.38
N LEU A 246 2.11 -1.82 -0.67
CA LEU A 246 3.37 -1.92 0.10
C LEU A 246 3.40 -3.14 1.03
N ALA A 247 2.36 -3.36 1.83
CA ALA A 247 2.32 -4.46 2.81
C ALA A 247 2.40 -5.84 2.13
N SER A 248 1.66 -6.04 1.03
CA SER A 248 1.68 -7.31 0.28
C SER A 248 3.00 -7.52 -0.42
N VAL A 249 3.60 -6.47 -1.01
CA VAL A 249 4.92 -6.53 -1.65
C VAL A 249 5.99 -6.91 -0.63
N GLN A 250 6.00 -6.26 0.54
CA GLN A 250 6.96 -6.54 1.60
C GLN A 250 6.89 -8.00 2.05
N ALA A 251 5.68 -8.51 2.33
CA ALA A 251 5.51 -9.89 2.77
C ALA A 251 5.99 -10.90 1.72
N ILE A 252 5.60 -10.71 0.45
CA ILE A 252 6.01 -11.61 -0.64
C ILE A 252 7.52 -11.61 -0.86
N LEU A 253 8.15 -10.44 -0.85
CA LEU A 253 9.59 -10.33 -1.01
C LEU A 253 10.35 -11.10 0.07
N LYS A 254 9.90 -10.99 1.32
CA LYS A 254 10.51 -11.66 2.46
C LYS A 254 10.24 -13.17 2.44
N ASP A 255 8.99 -13.57 2.31
CA ASP A 255 8.56 -14.96 2.53
C ASP A 255 8.82 -15.85 1.30
N GLN A 256 8.60 -15.32 0.08
CA GLN A 256 8.72 -16.09 -1.16
C GLN A 256 10.10 -15.98 -1.83
N PHE A 257 10.82 -14.85 -1.60
CA PHE A 257 12.13 -14.61 -2.22
C PHE A 257 13.31 -14.65 -1.27
N ASN A 258 13.06 -14.61 0.05
CA ASN A 258 14.11 -14.38 1.03
C ASN A 258 14.91 -13.09 0.66
N ALA A 259 14.20 -12.08 0.13
CA ALA A 259 14.81 -10.79 -0.18
C ALA A 259 15.12 -10.03 1.11
N GLN A 260 16.21 -9.26 1.08
CA GLN A 260 16.53 -8.33 2.14
C GLN A 260 15.89 -6.98 1.82
N THR A 261 15.02 -6.51 2.71
CA THR A 261 14.48 -5.15 2.76
C THR A 261 14.74 -4.58 4.14
N ASP A 262 14.75 -3.26 4.27
CA ASP A 262 14.99 -2.58 5.54
C ASP A 262 13.67 -2.12 6.22
N ILE A 263 12.51 -2.63 5.73
CA ILE A 263 11.18 -2.24 6.21
C ILE A 263 10.87 -2.85 7.57
N ASP A 264 10.40 -2.02 8.50
CA ASP A 264 9.81 -2.46 9.78
C ASP A 264 8.35 -2.90 9.56
N GLU A 265 8.13 -4.22 9.46
CA GLU A 265 6.80 -4.81 9.23
C GLU A 265 5.81 -4.54 10.37
N SER A 266 6.31 -4.32 11.59
CA SER A 266 5.45 -4.08 12.76
C SER A 266 4.67 -2.76 12.67
N ARG A 267 5.16 -1.81 11.85
CA ARG A 267 4.56 -0.49 11.65
C ARG A 267 3.61 -0.42 10.45
N LEU A 268 3.51 -1.48 9.63
CA LEU A 268 2.71 -1.47 8.40
C LEU A 268 1.23 -1.15 8.65
N ASN A 269 0.62 -1.74 9.67
CA ASN A 269 -0.79 -1.50 9.97
C ASN A 269 -1.04 -0.06 10.46
N GLU A 270 -0.17 0.48 11.27
CA GLU A 270 -0.29 1.86 11.76
C GLU A 270 -0.23 2.87 10.60
N VAL A 271 0.77 2.72 9.73
CA VAL A 271 0.90 3.59 8.56
C VAL A 271 -0.25 3.40 7.57
N SER A 272 -0.73 2.16 7.38
CA SER A 272 -1.92 1.88 6.58
C SER A 272 -3.16 2.61 7.09
N ARG A 273 -3.41 2.60 8.41
CA ARG A 273 -4.55 3.31 9.03
C ARG A 273 -4.40 4.83 8.95
N MET A 274 -3.18 5.35 9.12
CA MET A 274 -2.91 6.77 8.90
C MET A 274 -3.28 7.21 7.48
N VAL A 275 -2.84 6.48 6.48
CA VAL A 275 -3.13 6.80 5.07
C VAL A 275 -4.62 6.59 4.75
N GLU A 276 -5.28 5.59 5.31
CA GLU A 276 -6.75 5.42 5.22
C GLU A 276 -7.47 6.66 5.74
N SER A 277 -7.08 7.15 6.91
CA SER A 277 -7.68 8.33 7.55
C SER A 277 -7.48 9.61 6.72
N TYR A 278 -6.28 9.82 6.17
CA TYR A 278 -5.98 11.03 5.40
C TYR A 278 -6.54 10.98 3.98
N SER A 279 -6.52 9.82 3.35
CA SER A 279 -7.06 9.65 1.98
C SER A 279 -8.59 9.58 1.94
N GLY A 280 -9.23 9.19 3.04
CA GLY A 280 -10.66 8.88 3.07
C GLY A 280 -11.04 7.60 2.30
N ILE A 281 -10.07 6.84 1.81
CA ILE A 281 -10.31 5.57 1.09
C ILE A 281 -10.23 4.42 2.10
N PRO A 282 -11.35 3.72 2.39
CA PRO A 282 -11.37 2.66 3.38
C PRO A 282 -10.57 1.44 2.93
N ILE A 283 -9.89 0.79 3.86
CA ILE A 283 -9.21 -0.47 3.62
C ILE A 283 -10.26 -1.59 3.61
N PRO A 284 -10.38 -2.36 2.50
CA PRO A 284 -11.27 -3.52 2.49
C PRO A 284 -10.96 -4.48 3.64
N PRO A 285 -11.97 -4.99 4.38
CA PRO A 285 -11.74 -5.85 5.54
C PRO A 285 -10.90 -7.10 5.25
N ASN A 286 -10.95 -7.59 4.03
CA ASN A 286 -10.21 -8.76 3.54
C ASN A 286 -8.89 -8.39 2.81
N ARG A 287 -8.44 -7.14 2.87
CA ARG A 287 -7.16 -6.75 2.26
C ARG A 287 -6.01 -7.50 2.95
N PRO A 288 -5.15 -8.20 2.22
CA PRO A 288 -4.02 -8.91 2.83
C PRO A 288 -3.22 -8.02 3.79
N ILE A 289 -2.91 -8.54 4.97
CA ILE A 289 -2.11 -7.94 6.04
C ILE A 289 -2.78 -6.75 6.75
N THR A 290 -3.36 -5.80 6.02
CA THR A 290 -3.86 -4.52 6.56
C THR A 290 -5.37 -4.49 6.78
N GLY A 291 -6.11 -5.43 6.18
CA GLY A 291 -7.55 -5.55 6.39
C GLY A 291 -7.89 -5.97 7.82
N GLU A 292 -9.05 -5.56 8.29
CA GLU A 292 -9.51 -5.82 9.64
C GLU A 292 -9.64 -7.31 9.94
N SER A 293 -10.22 -8.08 9.00
CA SER A 293 -10.59 -9.47 9.22
C SER A 293 -9.52 -10.51 8.83
N VAL A 294 -8.34 -10.09 8.34
CA VAL A 294 -7.36 -11.01 7.74
C VAL A 294 -6.67 -11.94 8.74
N PHE A 295 -6.69 -11.60 10.01
CA PHE A 295 -6.15 -12.41 11.10
C PHE A 295 -7.24 -13.00 11.99
N THR A 296 -8.50 -12.95 11.54
CA THR A 296 -9.66 -13.44 12.28
C THR A 296 -10.05 -14.85 11.83
N GLN A 297 -10.02 -15.81 12.73
CA GLN A 297 -10.47 -17.19 12.52
C GLN A 297 -11.98 -17.27 12.78
N VAL A 298 -12.74 -17.73 11.80
CA VAL A 298 -14.21 -17.85 11.90
C VAL A 298 -14.63 -19.26 12.25
N ALA A 299 -14.07 -20.27 11.57
CA ALA A 299 -14.46 -21.66 11.75
C ALA A 299 -13.87 -22.25 13.04
N GLY A 300 -14.72 -22.88 13.86
CA GLY A 300 -14.31 -23.50 15.11
C GLY A 300 -13.22 -24.56 14.96
N VAL A 301 -13.17 -25.29 13.83
CA VAL A 301 -12.11 -26.25 13.51
C VAL A 301 -10.74 -25.59 13.34
N HIS A 302 -10.69 -24.37 12.83
CA HIS A 302 -9.45 -23.62 12.70
C HIS A 302 -8.94 -23.15 14.06
N ALA A 303 -9.83 -22.60 14.90
CA ALA A 303 -9.49 -22.20 16.27
C ALA A 303 -9.02 -23.40 17.12
N ASP A 304 -9.61 -24.56 16.96
CA ASP A 304 -9.17 -25.81 17.60
C ASP A 304 -7.77 -26.26 17.09
N GLY A 305 -7.55 -26.12 15.78
CA GLY A 305 -6.26 -26.44 15.15
C GLY A 305 -5.12 -25.55 15.59
N ASP A 306 -5.39 -24.28 15.90
CA ASP A 306 -4.39 -23.36 16.47
C ASP A 306 -3.90 -23.85 17.85
N ASN A 307 -4.79 -24.46 18.66
CA ASN A 307 -4.41 -25.11 19.92
C ASN A 307 -3.60 -26.40 19.74
N LYS A 308 -3.60 -26.96 18.52
CA LYS A 308 -2.94 -28.23 18.17
C LYS A 308 -1.74 -27.99 17.25
N ALA A 309 -0.75 -27.27 17.70
CA ALA A 309 0.49 -26.95 16.98
C ALA A 309 0.31 -26.03 15.75
N ASN A 310 -0.59 -25.07 15.83
CA ASN A 310 -0.80 -24.03 14.79
C ASN A 310 -1.06 -24.63 13.38
N LEU A 311 -1.94 -25.64 13.28
CA LEU A 311 -2.19 -26.35 12.03
C LEU A 311 -2.74 -25.47 10.89
N TYR A 312 -3.35 -24.32 11.22
CA TYR A 312 -3.92 -23.39 10.26
C TYR A 312 -3.16 -22.06 10.19
N CYS A 313 -1.88 -22.06 10.56
CA CYS A 313 -1.00 -20.90 10.42
C CYS A 313 -0.15 -21.00 9.15
N ASN A 314 0.12 -19.84 8.55
CA ASN A 314 1.12 -19.65 7.52
C ASN A 314 2.20 -18.68 8.03
N ASP A 315 3.14 -18.27 7.16
CA ASP A 315 4.23 -17.35 7.52
C ASP A 315 3.77 -15.91 7.81
N LEU A 316 2.51 -15.57 7.46
CA LEU A 316 1.90 -14.27 7.76
C LEU A 316 1.35 -14.27 9.20
N LEU A 317 2.26 -14.33 10.18
CA LEU A 317 1.91 -14.29 11.59
C LEU A 317 1.45 -12.87 11.97
N PRO A 318 0.30 -12.70 12.67
CA PRO A 318 -0.23 -11.38 13.04
C PRO A 318 0.78 -10.51 13.79
N GLU A 319 1.57 -11.12 14.67
CA GLU A 319 2.57 -10.44 15.52
C GLU A 319 3.67 -9.74 14.71
N ARG A 320 4.01 -10.27 13.51
CA ARG A 320 4.95 -9.60 12.59
C ARG A 320 4.49 -8.21 12.17
N PHE A 321 3.17 -8.03 12.14
CA PHE A 321 2.51 -6.82 11.63
C PHE A 321 1.90 -5.96 12.75
N GLY A 322 2.30 -6.20 14.00
CA GLY A 322 1.76 -5.49 15.17
C GLY A 322 0.27 -5.79 15.43
N ARG A 323 -0.23 -6.96 14.98
CA ARG A 323 -1.60 -7.42 15.13
C ARG A 323 -1.67 -8.65 16.06
N LYS A 324 -2.88 -8.98 16.46
CA LYS A 324 -3.19 -10.22 17.17
C LYS A 324 -4.09 -11.10 16.33
N ARG A 325 -4.10 -12.40 16.62
CA ARG A 325 -5.09 -13.32 16.09
C ARG A 325 -6.39 -13.14 16.83
N GLU A 326 -7.47 -13.13 16.11
CA GLU A 326 -8.82 -12.94 16.62
C GLU A 326 -9.70 -14.16 16.29
N TYR A 327 -10.72 -14.38 17.09
CA TYR A 327 -11.66 -15.49 16.89
C TYR A 327 -13.08 -14.94 16.82
N ALA A 328 -13.66 -14.95 15.61
CA ALA A 328 -14.97 -14.40 15.36
C ALA A 328 -16.06 -15.13 16.15
N LEU A 329 -17.08 -14.37 16.56
CA LEU A 329 -18.28 -14.85 17.19
C LEU A 329 -19.45 -14.79 16.20
N GLY A 330 -20.21 -15.89 16.04
CA GLY A 330 -21.34 -15.93 15.12
C GLY A 330 -21.75 -17.35 14.72
N LYS A 331 -22.48 -17.48 13.62
CA LYS A 331 -23.06 -18.72 13.13
C LYS A 331 -22.09 -19.91 13.04
N ASN A 332 -20.86 -19.67 12.62
CA ASN A 332 -19.84 -20.70 12.41
C ASN A 332 -18.91 -20.89 13.63
N SER A 333 -19.20 -20.23 14.74
CA SER A 333 -18.39 -20.33 15.96
C SER A 333 -18.56 -21.70 16.60
N GLY A 334 -17.41 -22.34 16.83
CA GLY A 334 -17.35 -23.54 17.63
C GLY A 334 -16.99 -23.23 19.09
N LYS A 335 -17.00 -24.27 19.95
CA LYS A 335 -16.57 -24.17 21.36
C LYS A 335 -15.19 -23.51 21.51
N ALA A 336 -14.26 -23.79 20.59
CA ALA A 336 -12.90 -23.24 20.64
C ALA A 336 -12.87 -21.71 20.49
N ASN A 337 -13.66 -21.14 19.56
CA ASN A 337 -13.77 -19.68 19.40
C ASN A 337 -14.28 -19.02 20.68
N ILE A 338 -15.33 -19.60 21.28
CA ILE A 338 -15.91 -19.05 22.51
C ILE A 338 -14.92 -19.11 23.66
N LEU A 339 -14.25 -20.25 23.87
CA LEU A 339 -13.27 -20.39 24.93
C LEU A 339 -12.11 -19.39 24.79
N LYS A 340 -11.62 -19.14 23.56
CA LYS A 340 -10.57 -18.17 23.32
C LYS A 340 -10.97 -16.75 23.70
N ASN A 341 -12.18 -16.33 23.27
CA ASN A 341 -12.69 -15.01 23.62
C ASN A 341 -12.96 -14.88 25.13
N LEU A 342 -13.48 -15.94 25.79
CA LEU A 342 -13.67 -15.94 27.26
C LEU A 342 -12.34 -15.85 28.00
N GLU A 343 -11.30 -16.59 27.56
CA GLU A 343 -9.96 -16.54 28.12
C GLU A 343 -9.36 -15.11 28.06
N GLU A 344 -9.50 -14.45 26.91
CA GLU A 344 -9.02 -13.06 26.72
C GLU A 344 -9.75 -12.07 27.63
N LEU A 345 -11.03 -12.30 27.93
CA LEU A 345 -11.83 -11.47 28.82
C LEU A 345 -11.67 -11.87 30.29
N GLY A 346 -10.92 -12.92 30.60
CA GLY A 346 -10.77 -13.44 31.96
C GLY A 346 -12.07 -14.03 32.55
N LEU A 347 -12.99 -14.52 31.68
CA LEU A 347 -14.26 -15.12 32.08
C LEU A 347 -14.16 -16.65 32.10
N GLU A 348 -14.44 -17.24 33.23
CA GLU A 348 -14.47 -18.70 33.40
C GLU A 348 -15.91 -19.22 33.43
N LEU A 349 -16.25 -20.13 32.53
CA LEU A 349 -17.57 -20.76 32.43
C LEU A 349 -17.44 -22.29 32.54
N SER A 350 -18.41 -22.92 33.19
CA SER A 350 -18.52 -24.38 33.17
C SER A 350 -18.83 -24.90 31.75
N PRO A 351 -18.58 -26.18 31.45
CA PRO A 351 -18.86 -26.73 30.13
C PRO A 351 -20.32 -26.57 29.69
N GLU A 352 -21.27 -26.65 30.62
CA GLU A 352 -22.70 -26.46 30.33
C GLU A 352 -23.04 -24.99 30.05
N GLN A 353 -22.47 -24.05 30.81
CA GLN A 353 -22.61 -22.64 30.60
C GLN A 353 -22.02 -22.21 29.26
N THR A 354 -20.81 -22.69 28.94
CA THR A 354 -20.18 -22.47 27.61
C THR A 354 -21.07 -22.95 26.48
N ARG A 355 -21.71 -24.11 26.62
CA ARG A 355 -22.63 -24.64 25.61
C ARG A 355 -23.82 -23.69 25.38
N LYS A 356 -24.47 -23.23 26.45
CA LYS A 356 -25.62 -22.31 26.36
C LYS A 356 -25.24 -20.98 25.71
N VAL A 357 -24.09 -20.40 26.08
CA VAL A 357 -23.56 -19.18 25.46
C VAL A 357 -23.25 -19.40 23.98
N THR A 358 -22.65 -20.54 23.63
CA THR A 358 -22.36 -20.90 22.22
C THR A 358 -23.67 -20.98 21.40
N GLU A 359 -24.70 -21.66 21.92
CA GLU A 359 -26.00 -21.77 21.26
C GLU A 359 -26.62 -20.39 21.03
N ARG A 360 -26.55 -19.49 22.01
CA ARG A 360 -27.07 -18.12 21.88
C ARG A 360 -26.31 -17.31 20.82
N ILE A 361 -24.99 -17.40 20.78
CA ILE A 361 -24.18 -16.73 19.76
C ILE A 361 -24.50 -17.23 18.34
N ILE A 362 -24.68 -18.53 18.18
CA ILE A 362 -25.09 -19.13 16.90
C ILE A 362 -26.49 -18.61 16.50
N GLU A 363 -27.43 -18.56 17.43
CA GLU A 363 -28.79 -18.02 17.18
C GLU A 363 -28.74 -16.56 16.69
N LEU A 364 -27.92 -15.71 17.33
CA LEU A 364 -27.72 -14.32 16.92
C LEU A 364 -27.10 -14.25 15.51
N GLY A 365 -26.09 -15.06 15.24
CA GLY A 365 -25.47 -15.15 13.92
C GLY A 365 -26.41 -15.65 12.82
N ASP A 366 -27.34 -16.58 13.13
CA ASP A 366 -28.38 -17.03 12.19
C ASP A 366 -29.38 -15.91 11.84
N LYS A 367 -29.57 -14.96 12.75
CA LYS A 367 -30.37 -13.75 12.54
C LYS A 367 -29.61 -12.64 11.83
N LYS A 368 -28.35 -12.87 11.40
CA LYS A 368 -27.42 -11.89 10.82
C LYS A 368 -27.05 -10.76 11.80
N GLU A 369 -27.14 -11.00 13.09
CA GLU A 369 -26.63 -10.08 14.09
C GLU A 369 -25.11 -10.24 14.19
N LEU A 370 -24.39 -9.10 14.14
CA LEU A 370 -22.95 -9.09 14.37
C LEU A 370 -22.72 -9.22 15.87
N VAL A 371 -21.96 -10.23 16.27
CA VAL A 371 -21.53 -10.41 17.67
C VAL A 371 -20.05 -10.08 17.76
N THR A 372 -19.69 -9.15 18.61
CA THR A 372 -18.31 -8.76 18.90
C THR A 372 -17.82 -9.36 20.21
N GLN A 373 -16.53 -9.24 20.49
CA GLN A 373 -15.95 -9.69 21.76
C GLN A 373 -16.53 -8.88 22.95
N GLU A 374 -16.79 -7.59 22.72
CA GLU A 374 -17.37 -6.68 23.72
C GLU A 374 -18.81 -7.04 24.08
N ASP A 375 -19.56 -7.70 23.18
CA ASP A 375 -20.91 -8.17 23.46
C ASP A 375 -20.92 -9.42 24.35
N LEU A 376 -19.81 -10.17 24.39
CA LEU A 376 -19.76 -11.46 25.07
C LEU A 376 -20.09 -11.42 26.57
N PRO A 377 -19.63 -10.47 27.39
CA PRO A 377 -20.00 -10.37 28.80
C PRO A 377 -21.51 -10.19 29.00
N TYR A 378 -22.14 -9.38 28.12
CA TYR A 378 -23.61 -9.16 28.18
C TYR A 378 -24.38 -10.39 27.77
N ILE A 379 -23.94 -11.10 26.75
CA ILE A 379 -24.55 -12.37 26.32
C ILE A 379 -24.42 -13.42 27.44
N VAL A 380 -23.27 -13.49 28.10
CA VAL A 380 -23.05 -14.39 29.25
C VAL A 380 -24.01 -14.04 30.39
N SER A 381 -24.14 -12.77 30.73
CA SER A 381 -25.05 -12.29 31.79
C SER A 381 -26.52 -12.63 31.48
N ASP A 382 -26.96 -12.35 30.25
CA ASP A 382 -28.33 -12.64 29.78
C ASP A 382 -28.65 -14.14 29.85
N VAL A 383 -27.75 -14.98 29.31
CA VAL A 383 -27.94 -16.43 29.23
C VAL A 383 -27.92 -17.10 30.61
N LEU A 384 -27.04 -16.65 31.48
CA LEU A 384 -26.85 -17.26 32.80
C LEU A 384 -27.73 -16.62 33.89
N LYS A 385 -28.41 -15.51 33.59
CA LYS A 385 -29.21 -14.73 34.54
C LYS A 385 -28.40 -14.37 35.78
N HIS A 386 -27.11 -14.05 35.59
CA HIS A 386 -26.23 -13.54 36.65
C HIS A 386 -25.82 -12.11 36.33
N ASP A 387 -25.79 -11.25 37.33
CA ASP A 387 -25.20 -9.89 37.21
C ASP A 387 -23.69 -9.99 37.10
N THR A 388 -23.19 -10.36 35.90
CA THR A 388 -21.75 -10.45 35.59
C THR A 388 -21.19 -9.12 35.09
N VAL A 389 -22.05 -8.13 34.89
CA VAL A 389 -21.67 -6.79 34.38
C VAL A 389 -22.21 -5.77 35.40
N GLU A 390 -21.29 -4.94 35.95
CA GLU A 390 -21.71 -3.75 36.69
C GLU A 390 -22.37 -2.75 35.75
N GLU A 391 -23.64 -2.45 35.96
CA GLU A 391 -24.42 -1.51 35.17
C GLU A 391 -24.01 -0.07 35.53
N HIS A 392 -23.01 0.49 34.82
CA HIS A 392 -22.58 1.88 35.06
C HIS A 392 -23.47 2.90 34.35
N VAL A 393 -24.20 2.49 33.30
CA VAL A 393 -25.10 3.34 32.51
C VAL A 393 -26.39 2.60 32.20
N ARG A 394 -27.53 3.20 32.54
CA ARG A 394 -28.85 2.66 32.23
C ARG A 394 -29.57 3.54 31.21
N LEU A 395 -30.01 2.95 30.10
CA LEU A 395 -30.85 3.64 29.12
C LEU A 395 -32.26 3.83 29.72
N LEU A 396 -32.60 5.06 30.07
CA LEU A 396 -33.92 5.36 30.66
C LEU A 396 -35.02 5.57 29.61
N SER A 397 -34.67 6.14 28.46
CA SER A 397 -35.59 6.32 27.35
C SER A 397 -34.83 6.57 26.04
N TYR A 398 -35.47 6.27 24.91
CA TYR A 398 -34.98 6.69 23.59
C TYR A 398 -36.14 7.19 22.75
N MET A 399 -35.86 8.13 21.85
CA MET A 399 -36.79 8.63 20.87
C MET A 399 -36.26 8.38 19.47
N VAL A 400 -37.06 7.72 18.63
CA VAL A 400 -36.74 7.55 17.21
C VAL A 400 -37.53 8.58 16.41
N THR A 401 -36.81 9.51 15.78
CA THR A 401 -37.41 10.49 14.87
C THR A 401 -37.10 10.06 13.43
N THR A 402 -38.13 9.69 12.65
CA THR A 402 -37.98 9.40 11.24
C THR A 402 -38.33 10.67 10.45
N ALA A 403 -37.35 11.27 9.77
CA ALA A 403 -37.59 12.28 8.76
C ALA A 403 -37.76 11.61 7.38
N TYR A 404 -38.71 12.09 6.58
CA TYR A 404 -38.85 11.67 5.17
C TYR A 404 -37.62 12.14 4.39
N LEU A 405 -36.60 11.31 4.31
CA LEU A 405 -35.56 11.41 3.31
C LEU A 405 -35.94 10.50 2.15
N SER A 406 -35.77 10.97 0.93
CA SER A 406 -36.20 10.28 -0.28
C SER A 406 -35.69 8.82 -0.27
N LEU A 407 -36.54 7.89 -0.70
CA LEU A 407 -36.31 6.43 -0.75
C LEU A 407 -35.04 5.98 -1.53
N ILE A 408 -34.30 6.93 -2.08
CA ILE A 408 -33.08 6.66 -2.89
C ILE A 408 -31.82 6.47 -2.03
N HIS A 409 -31.86 6.80 -0.74
CA HIS A 409 -30.69 6.74 0.16
C HIS A 409 -30.81 5.83 1.37
N ILE A 410 -31.74 4.88 1.35
CA ILE A 410 -31.81 3.84 2.39
C ILE A 410 -31.15 2.56 1.85
N SER A 411 -29.84 2.60 1.73
CA SER A 411 -29.04 1.39 1.70
C SER A 411 -28.19 1.36 2.96
N GLU A 412 -28.65 0.64 3.95
CA GLU A 412 -28.07 0.30 5.24
C GLU A 412 -28.45 1.20 6.44
N PRO A 413 -28.90 0.58 7.54
CA PRO A 413 -29.06 1.29 8.80
C PRO A 413 -27.66 1.54 9.39
N THR A 414 -27.15 2.76 9.23
CA THR A 414 -26.02 3.22 10.03
C THR A 414 -26.40 3.19 11.51
N ARG A 415 -25.73 2.38 12.32
CA ARG A 415 -25.81 2.47 13.77
C ARG A 415 -25.20 3.81 14.20
N HIS A 416 -26.02 4.83 14.37
CA HIS A 416 -25.64 6.02 15.11
C HIS A 416 -26.00 5.81 16.59
N SER A 417 -25.02 5.43 17.38
CA SER A 417 -25.12 5.59 18.83
C SER A 417 -24.83 7.04 19.17
N LEU A 418 -25.86 7.84 19.36
CA LEU A 418 -25.74 9.15 19.99
C LEU A 418 -25.66 8.94 21.50
N ILE A 419 -24.47 8.99 22.07
CA ILE A 419 -24.28 9.14 23.50
C ILE A 419 -24.34 10.64 23.79
N SER A 420 -25.43 11.11 24.37
CA SER A 420 -25.54 12.45 24.92
C SER A 420 -25.08 12.40 26.39
N TYR A 421 -23.99 13.08 26.70
CA TYR A 421 -23.61 13.36 28.11
C TYR A 421 -24.48 14.51 28.63
N ALA A 422 -25.22 14.27 29.68
CA ALA A 422 -25.83 15.28 30.54
C ALA A 422 -24.93 15.53 31.75
#